data_7473b04316828307849998cfd724133f
#
_entry.id   7473b04316828307849998cfd724133f
#
_cell.length_a   1.000
_cell.length_b   1.000
_cell.length_c   1.000
_cell.angle_alpha   90.00
_cell.angle_beta   90.00
_cell.angle_gamma   90.00
#
_symmetry.space_group_name_H-M   'P 1'
#
loop_
_entity.id
_entity.type
_entity.pdbx_description
1 polymer ?
#
loop_
_entity_poly.entity_id
_entity_poly.type
_entity_poly.pdbx_seq_one_letter_code
_entity_poly.pdbx_strand_id
1 'polypeptide(L)'
;MFIHNFKYSLKALLRNKMLIFWTFAFPIILGTLFKVAFSNIENSEKLDIINIAIVQNEEFENNEAFKTSFEKLSDENNEDRLFNTQYTTKEEAKDLLNKGEIIGYMELKQDKPVLTFVTNGIDETVFKHVAEEIVQTSDIIKQLSQTQIQKQIASGNYI
;
A
#
# COMPACT_ATOMS: atom_id res chain seq x y z
N MET A 1 56.42 14.98 13.10
CA MET A 1 55.90 16.01 12.18
C MET A 1 54.39 16.02 12.02
N PHE A 2 53.70 14.87 11.93
CA PHE A 2 52.26 14.80 11.66
C PHE A 2 51.40 15.43 12.79
N ILE A 3 51.70 15.12 14.05
CA ILE A 3 50.96 15.63 15.23
C ILE A 3 51.09 17.15 15.37
N HIS A 4 52.24 17.69 14.99
CA HIS A 4 52.49 19.14 15.08
C HIS A 4 51.67 19.89 14.02
N ASN A 5 51.64 19.40 12.79
CA ASN A 5 50.83 19.96 11.69
C ASN A 5 49.34 19.84 11.98
N PHE A 6 48.89 18.69 12.52
CA PHE A 6 47.50 18.48 12.92
C PHE A 6 47.05 19.51 14.00
N LYS A 7 47.88 19.71 15.03
CA LYS A 7 47.58 20.65 16.10
C LYS A 7 47.48 22.10 15.59
N TYR A 8 48.36 22.48 14.66
CA TYR A 8 48.31 23.82 14.02
C TYR A 8 47.10 23.99 13.13
N SER A 9 46.78 23.00 12.31
CA SER A 9 45.59 23.02 11.45
C SER A 9 44.30 23.07 12.26
N LEU A 10 44.23 22.28 13.34
CA LEU A 10 43.09 22.29 14.24
C LEU A 10 42.91 23.65 14.94
N LYS A 11 44.03 24.24 15.41
CA LYS A 11 44.01 25.57 16.03
C LYS A 11 43.61 26.67 15.02
N ALA A 12 44.03 26.59 13.75
CA ALA A 12 43.64 27.52 12.71
C ALA A 12 42.13 27.38 12.37
N LEU A 13 41.61 26.15 12.30
CA LEU A 13 40.19 25.87 12.14
C LEU A 13 39.36 26.43 13.30
N LEU A 14 39.78 26.18 14.54
CA LEU A 14 39.08 26.65 15.76
C LEU A 14 39.13 28.19 15.90
N ARG A 15 40.07 28.86 15.25
CA ARG A 15 40.14 30.30 15.24
C ARG A 15 39.15 30.97 14.30
N ASN A 16 38.65 30.23 13.29
CA ASN A 16 37.65 30.73 12.37
C ASN A 16 36.25 30.41 12.92
N LYS A 17 35.74 31.30 13.78
CA LYS A 17 34.44 31.14 14.44
C LYS A 17 33.28 30.97 13.45
N MET A 18 33.37 31.59 12.29
CA MET A 18 32.34 31.52 11.25
C MET A 18 32.30 30.14 10.60
N LEU A 19 33.46 29.52 10.38
CA LEU A 19 33.56 28.19 9.81
C LEU A 19 33.03 27.14 10.80
N ILE A 20 33.37 27.27 12.10
CA ILE A 20 32.83 26.37 13.14
C ILE A 20 31.32 26.51 13.25
N PHE A 21 30.82 27.75 13.26
CA PHE A 21 29.39 28.00 13.33
C PHE A 21 28.65 27.28 12.17
N TRP A 22 29.10 27.48 10.94
CA TRP A 22 28.46 26.85 9.78
C TRP A 22 28.61 25.32 9.77
N THR A 23 29.74 24.78 10.21
CA THR A 23 29.98 23.34 10.26
C THR A 23 29.03 22.63 11.23
N PHE A 24 28.70 23.26 12.38
CA PHE A 24 27.81 22.68 13.38
C PHE A 24 26.38 23.18 13.27
N ALA A 25 26.15 24.45 12.97
CA ALA A 25 24.82 25.03 12.90
C ALA A 25 24.05 24.52 11.67
N PHE A 26 24.72 24.40 10.50
CA PHE A 26 24.05 23.95 9.27
C PHE A 26 23.43 22.56 9.39
N PRO A 27 24.12 21.51 9.86
CA PRO A 27 23.51 20.19 10.05
C PRO A 27 22.34 20.22 11.04
N ILE A 28 22.45 21.01 12.11
CA ILE A 28 21.39 21.12 13.12
C ILE A 28 20.16 21.82 12.53
N ILE A 29 20.36 22.92 11.82
CA ILE A 29 19.28 23.64 11.14
C ILE A 29 18.63 22.76 10.09
N LEU A 30 19.43 22.07 9.27
CA LEU A 30 18.94 21.17 8.22
C LEU A 30 18.17 20.00 8.82
N GLY A 31 18.70 19.35 9.85
CA GLY A 31 18.02 18.26 10.58
C GLY A 31 16.70 18.70 11.21
N THR A 32 16.67 19.92 11.77
CA THR A 32 15.44 20.48 12.35
C THR A 32 14.42 20.79 11.26
N LEU A 33 14.85 21.36 10.13
CA LEU A 33 13.97 21.61 8.98
C LEU A 33 13.40 20.31 8.41
N PHE A 34 14.22 19.28 8.25
CA PHE A 34 13.75 17.96 7.82
C PHE A 34 12.77 17.36 8.82
N LYS A 35 13.07 17.42 10.11
CA LYS A 35 12.14 16.93 11.14
C LYS A 35 10.78 17.64 11.06
N VAL A 36 10.76 18.95 10.92
CA VAL A 36 9.50 19.71 10.78
C VAL A 36 8.80 19.40 9.46
N ALA A 37 9.54 19.34 8.35
CA ALA A 37 8.96 19.06 7.03
C ALA A 37 8.37 17.64 6.93
N PHE A 38 9.03 16.66 7.57
CA PHE A 38 8.62 15.25 7.50
C PHE A 38 7.82 14.78 8.72
N SER A 39 7.66 15.58 9.77
CA SER A 39 6.87 15.20 10.95
C SER A 39 5.41 14.90 10.63
N ASN A 40 4.85 15.50 9.60
CA ASN A 40 3.49 15.21 9.15
C ASN A 40 3.39 13.91 8.34
N ILE A 41 4.52 13.42 7.79
CA ILE A 41 4.55 12.17 7.02
C ILE A 41 4.46 10.97 7.95
N GLU A 42 5.14 11.00 9.12
CA GLU A 42 5.00 9.92 10.14
C GLU A 42 3.56 9.74 10.63
N ASN A 43 2.77 10.81 10.65
CA ASN A 43 1.34 10.73 10.99
C ASN A 43 0.46 10.33 9.80
N SER A 44 0.98 10.43 8.58
CA SER A 44 0.29 10.06 7.33
C SER A 44 0.67 8.66 6.84
N GLU A 45 1.64 7.99 7.48
CA GLU A 45 2.06 6.62 7.12
C GLU A 45 1.05 5.54 7.54
N LYS A 46 0.06 5.86 8.36
CA LYS A 46 -1.15 5.06 8.46
C LYS A 46 -2.07 5.57 7.36
N LEU A 47 -2.15 4.83 6.25
CA LEU A 47 -3.23 4.99 5.28
C LEU A 47 -4.53 5.01 6.09
N ASP A 48 -5.30 6.08 5.98
CA ASP A 48 -6.63 6.13 6.58
C ASP A 48 -7.41 4.93 6.04
N ILE A 49 -8.14 4.26 6.94
CA ILE A 49 -8.92 3.08 6.55
C ILE A 49 -9.93 3.52 5.49
N ILE A 50 -9.83 2.94 4.32
CA ILE A 50 -10.60 3.30 3.14
C ILE A 50 -11.97 2.60 3.20
N ASN A 51 -13.06 3.37 3.22
CA ASN A 51 -14.41 2.82 3.17
C ASN A 51 -14.79 2.43 1.75
N ILE A 52 -15.08 1.16 1.54
CA ILE A 52 -15.47 0.59 0.25
C ILE A 52 -16.68 -0.32 0.38
N ALA A 53 -17.36 -0.60 -0.73
CA ALA A 53 -18.35 -1.66 -0.77
C ALA A 53 -17.97 -2.74 -1.81
N ILE A 54 -18.37 -3.97 -1.52
CA ILE A 54 -18.26 -5.11 -2.43
C ILE A 54 -19.64 -5.67 -2.67
N VAL A 55 -20.01 -5.75 -3.95
CA VAL A 55 -21.29 -6.34 -4.35
C VAL A 55 -21.22 -7.85 -4.19
N GLN A 56 -22.03 -8.38 -3.28
CA GLN A 56 -22.18 -9.82 -3.10
C GLN A 56 -23.02 -10.39 -4.23
N ASN A 57 -22.36 -10.89 -5.26
CA ASN A 57 -22.97 -11.66 -6.33
C ASN A 57 -22.39 -13.08 -6.36
N GLU A 58 -23.00 -13.99 -7.14
CA GLU A 58 -22.56 -15.38 -7.23
C GLU A 58 -21.10 -15.52 -7.67
N GLU A 59 -20.61 -14.61 -8.53
CA GLU A 59 -19.22 -14.62 -8.99
C GLU A 59 -18.25 -14.28 -7.86
N PHE A 60 -18.60 -13.31 -7.01
CA PHE A 60 -17.78 -12.95 -5.85
C PHE A 60 -17.77 -14.10 -4.81
N GLU A 61 -18.93 -14.67 -4.50
CA GLU A 61 -19.04 -15.75 -3.53
C GLU A 61 -18.27 -17.02 -3.94
N ASN A 62 -18.16 -17.28 -5.23
CA ASN A 62 -17.41 -18.40 -5.78
C ASN A 62 -15.92 -18.11 -6.01
N ASN A 63 -15.47 -16.87 -5.81
CA ASN A 63 -14.08 -16.45 -6.04
C ASN A 63 -13.32 -16.29 -4.73
N GLU A 64 -12.77 -17.43 -4.23
CA GLU A 64 -12.01 -17.50 -2.99
C GLU A 64 -10.84 -16.51 -2.91
N ALA A 65 -10.20 -16.19 -4.05
CA ALA A 65 -9.07 -15.29 -4.05
C ALA A 65 -9.48 -13.86 -3.66
N PHE A 66 -10.57 -13.35 -4.23
CA PHE A 66 -11.10 -12.05 -3.85
C PHE A 66 -11.63 -12.04 -2.43
N LYS A 67 -12.42 -13.05 -2.06
CA LYS A 67 -13.03 -13.18 -0.74
C LYS A 67 -11.96 -13.15 0.36
N THR A 68 -11.02 -14.07 0.32
CA THR A 68 -9.95 -14.17 1.31
C THR A 68 -9.07 -12.92 1.37
N SER A 69 -8.75 -12.31 0.20
CA SER A 69 -7.91 -11.11 0.17
C SER A 69 -8.60 -9.90 0.80
N PHE A 70 -9.86 -9.65 0.47
CA PHE A 70 -10.60 -8.53 1.05
C PHE A 70 -10.95 -8.75 2.52
N GLU A 71 -11.29 -9.97 2.93
CA GLU A 71 -11.48 -10.31 4.35
C GLU A 71 -10.20 -10.00 5.15
N LYS A 72 -9.03 -10.42 4.65
CA LYS A 72 -7.74 -10.18 5.32
C LYS A 72 -7.39 -8.69 5.40
N LEU A 73 -7.62 -7.93 4.32
CA LEU A 73 -7.32 -6.50 4.25
C LEU A 73 -8.35 -5.64 5.01
N SER A 74 -9.46 -6.23 5.44
CA SER A 74 -10.53 -5.59 6.22
C SER A 74 -10.55 -6.05 7.69
N ASP A 75 -9.75 -7.04 8.07
CA ASP A 75 -9.71 -7.57 9.44
C ASP A 75 -9.19 -6.50 10.40
N GLU A 76 -9.96 -6.22 11.44
CA GLU A 76 -9.63 -5.24 12.49
C GLU A 76 -8.38 -5.59 13.30
N ASN A 77 -8.02 -6.87 13.35
CA ASN A 77 -6.83 -7.36 14.05
C ASN A 77 -5.58 -7.37 13.16
N ASN A 78 -5.72 -7.03 11.89
CA ASN A 78 -4.59 -6.99 10.96
C ASN A 78 -3.92 -5.60 11.01
N GLU A 79 -2.62 -5.58 11.28
CA GLU A 79 -1.82 -4.33 11.26
C GLU A 79 -1.77 -3.69 9.86
N ASP A 80 -1.94 -4.51 8.81
CA ASP A 80 -1.97 -4.09 7.41
C ASP A 80 -3.40 -3.84 6.91
N ARG A 81 -4.36 -3.58 7.80
CA ARG A 81 -5.73 -3.25 7.42
C ARG A 81 -5.77 -2.01 6.53
N LEU A 82 -6.30 -2.16 5.33
CA LEU A 82 -6.46 -1.07 4.36
C LEU A 82 -7.90 -0.62 4.20
N PHE A 83 -8.86 -1.55 4.37
CA PHE A 83 -10.25 -1.31 4.03
C PHE A 83 -11.20 -1.50 5.22
N ASN A 84 -12.26 -0.70 5.19
CA ASN A 84 -13.50 -0.97 5.90
C ASN A 84 -14.52 -1.38 4.84
N THR A 85 -14.69 -2.68 4.67
CA THR A 85 -15.47 -3.24 3.57
C THR A 85 -16.90 -3.52 4.00
N GLN A 86 -17.86 -2.97 3.26
CA GLN A 86 -19.26 -3.29 3.38
C GLN A 86 -19.68 -4.25 2.27
N TYR A 87 -20.14 -5.44 2.65
CA TYR A 87 -20.67 -6.42 1.71
C TYR A 87 -22.17 -6.17 1.53
N THR A 88 -22.60 -5.87 0.31
CA THR A 88 -23.96 -5.41 0.09
C THR A 88 -24.46 -5.67 -1.34
N THR A 89 -25.70 -5.26 -1.62
CA THR A 89 -26.25 -5.33 -2.98
C THR A 89 -25.75 -4.15 -3.82
N LYS A 90 -25.89 -4.27 -5.14
CA LYS A 90 -25.45 -3.22 -6.07
C LYS A 90 -26.22 -1.90 -5.88
N GLU A 91 -27.51 -1.99 -5.56
CA GLU A 91 -28.37 -0.85 -5.31
C GLU A 91 -27.93 -0.10 -4.06
N GLU A 92 -27.69 -0.81 -2.98
CA GLU A 92 -27.20 -0.22 -1.72
C GLU A 92 -25.79 0.35 -1.87
N ALA A 93 -24.88 -0.32 -2.60
CA ALA A 93 -23.55 0.20 -2.89
C ALA A 93 -23.59 1.54 -3.64
N LYS A 94 -24.52 1.70 -4.58
CA LYS A 94 -24.75 2.99 -5.26
C LYS A 94 -25.27 4.06 -4.31
N ASP A 95 -26.19 3.71 -3.42
CA ASP A 95 -26.72 4.64 -2.45
C ASP A 95 -25.65 5.11 -1.46
N LEU A 96 -24.81 4.21 -0.96
CA LEU A 96 -23.67 4.54 -0.11
C LEU A 96 -22.67 5.46 -0.83
N LEU A 97 -22.38 5.18 -2.09
CA LEU A 97 -21.49 5.99 -2.91
C LEU A 97 -22.05 7.41 -3.13
N ASN A 98 -23.36 7.52 -3.43
CA ASN A 98 -24.03 8.81 -3.61
C ASN A 98 -24.09 9.64 -2.32
N LYS A 99 -24.16 9.00 -1.15
CA LYS A 99 -24.10 9.64 0.15
C LYS A 99 -22.69 10.03 0.59
N GLY A 100 -21.65 9.55 -0.13
CA GLY A 100 -20.25 9.77 0.22
C GLY A 100 -19.79 8.96 1.44
N GLU A 101 -20.50 7.89 1.79
CA GLU A 101 -20.14 6.99 2.89
C GLU A 101 -19.03 6.02 2.50
N ILE A 102 -18.86 5.76 1.20
CA ILE A 102 -17.78 4.98 0.59
C ILE A 102 -17.14 5.75 -0.55
N ILE A 103 -15.87 5.46 -0.85
CA ILE A 103 -15.17 6.08 -1.99
C ILE A 103 -15.52 5.41 -3.33
N GLY A 104 -15.89 4.14 -3.27
CA GLY A 104 -16.20 3.34 -4.44
C GLY A 104 -16.71 1.95 -4.07
N TYR A 105 -17.19 1.24 -5.06
CA TYR A 105 -17.58 -0.16 -4.91
C TYR A 105 -17.05 -1.03 -6.05
N MET A 106 -16.91 -2.32 -5.76
CA MET A 106 -16.49 -3.35 -6.71
C MET A 106 -17.60 -4.36 -6.95
N GLU A 107 -17.78 -4.73 -8.20
CA GLU A 107 -18.62 -5.85 -8.66
C GLU A 107 -17.75 -6.82 -9.49
N LEU A 108 -17.79 -8.11 -9.22
CA LEU A 108 -17.15 -9.09 -10.10
C LEU A 108 -18.05 -9.41 -11.28
N LYS A 109 -17.47 -9.38 -12.50
CA LYS A 109 -18.12 -9.78 -13.75
C LYS A 109 -17.15 -10.58 -14.60
N GLN A 110 -17.50 -11.81 -14.90
CA GLN A 110 -16.63 -12.73 -15.66
C GLN A 110 -15.23 -12.85 -15.05
N ASP A 111 -15.20 -13.06 -13.72
CA ASP A 111 -13.96 -13.13 -12.90
C ASP A 111 -13.09 -11.85 -12.92
N LYS A 112 -13.62 -10.72 -13.41
CA LYS A 112 -12.92 -9.44 -13.45
C LYS A 112 -13.57 -8.41 -12.52
N PRO A 113 -12.79 -7.65 -11.78
CA PRO A 113 -13.31 -6.57 -10.94
C PRO A 113 -13.75 -5.38 -11.80
N VAL A 114 -14.99 -4.99 -11.66
CA VAL A 114 -15.54 -3.75 -12.20
C VAL A 114 -15.68 -2.78 -11.06
N LEU A 115 -14.87 -1.73 -11.07
CA LEU A 115 -14.80 -0.71 -10.02
C LEU A 115 -15.60 0.53 -10.45
N THR A 116 -16.32 1.10 -9.52
CA THR A 116 -17.09 2.34 -9.72
C THR A 116 -16.71 3.35 -8.63
N PHE A 117 -16.29 4.54 -9.04
CA PHE A 117 -15.88 5.67 -8.18
C PHE A 117 -16.63 6.93 -8.58
N VAL A 118 -16.70 7.91 -7.68
CA VAL A 118 -17.20 9.27 -7.98
C VAL A 118 -16.06 10.20 -8.35
N THR A 119 -14.89 10.01 -7.70
CA THR A 119 -13.70 10.85 -7.88
C THR A 119 -12.50 9.99 -8.27
N ASN A 120 -11.37 10.64 -8.55
CA ASN A 120 -10.08 9.98 -8.75
C ASN A 120 -9.08 10.57 -7.75
N GLY A 121 -8.75 9.81 -6.74
CA GLY A 121 -7.81 10.18 -5.68
C GLY A 121 -6.80 9.07 -5.40
N ILE A 122 -6.08 9.22 -4.29
CA ILE A 122 -5.10 8.23 -3.83
C ILE A 122 -5.83 6.95 -3.39
N ASP A 123 -6.90 7.09 -2.62
CA ASP A 123 -7.67 5.97 -2.05
C ASP A 123 -8.30 5.10 -3.15
N GLU A 124 -8.89 5.73 -4.18
CA GLU A 124 -9.43 5.02 -5.34
C GLU A 124 -8.34 4.30 -6.13
N THR A 125 -7.15 4.92 -6.22
CA THR A 125 -5.99 4.31 -6.86
C THR A 125 -5.51 3.09 -6.08
N VAL A 126 -5.45 3.17 -4.75
CA VAL A 126 -5.10 2.03 -3.88
C VAL A 126 -6.11 0.90 -4.04
N PHE A 127 -7.41 1.21 -3.98
CA PHE A 127 -8.47 0.19 -4.16
C PHE A 127 -8.38 -0.50 -5.53
N LYS A 128 -8.15 0.27 -6.58
CA LYS A 128 -7.95 -0.25 -7.93
C LYS A 128 -6.73 -1.17 -8.02
N HIS A 129 -5.59 -0.74 -7.49
CA HIS A 129 -4.36 -1.55 -7.50
C HIS A 129 -4.52 -2.87 -6.76
N VAL A 130 -5.14 -2.85 -5.58
CA VAL A 130 -5.41 -4.07 -4.81
C VAL A 130 -6.28 -5.04 -5.62
N ALA A 131 -7.36 -4.56 -6.22
CA ALA A 131 -8.24 -5.41 -7.03
C ALA A 131 -7.51 -6.00 -8.25
N GLU A 132 -6.68 -5.21 -8.94
CA GLU A 132 -5.88 -5.66 -10.09
C GLU A 132 -4.80 -6.67 -9.67
N GLU A 133 -4.15 -6.50 -8.53
CA GLU A 133 -3.13 -7.40 -8.01
C GLU A 133 -3.72 -8.76 -7.63
N ILE A 134 -4.93 -8.79 -7.06
CA ILE A 134 -5.64 -10.04 -6.78
C ILE A 134 -5.88 -10.83 -8.08
N VAL A 135 -6.30 -10.16 -9.17
CA VAL A 135 -6.47 -10.81 -10.49
C VAL A 135 -5.15 -11.41 -10.97
N GLN A 136 -4.09 -10.62 -10.99
CA GLN A 136 -2.78 -11.06 -11.50
C GLN A 136 -2.25 -12.26 -10.69
N THR A 137 -2.37 -12.19 -9.37
CA THR A 137 -1.93 -13.28 -8.48
C THR A 137 -2.75 -14.54 -8.71
N SER A 138 -4.07 -14.42 -8.85
CA SER A 138 -4.97 -15.55 -9.13
C SER A 138 -4.64 -16.21 -10.47
N ASP A 139 -4.37 -15.42 -11.50
CA ASP A 139 -4.03 -15.94 -12.82
C ASP A 139 -2.68 -16.69 -12.82
N ILE A 140 -1.69 -16.16 -12.11
CA ILE A 140 -0.39 -16.82 -11.93
C ILE A 140 -0.56 -18.17 -11.20
N ILE A 141 -1.35 -18.22 -10.12
CA ILE A 141 -1.62 -19.45 -9.37
C ILE A 141 -2.33 -20.48 -10.25
N LYS A 142 -3.34 -20.05 -11.03
CA LYS A 142 -4.05 -20.93 -11.99
C LYS A 142 -3.08 -21.52 -13.02
N GLN A 143 -2.20 -20.70 -13.61
CA GLN A 143 -1.20 -21.14 -14.60
C GLN A 143 -0.19 -22.11 -14.00
N LEU A 144 0.33 -21.84 -12.79
CA LEU A 144 1.27 -22.73 -12.11
C LEU A 144 0.65 -24.09 -11.80
N SER A 145 -0.59 -24.09 -11.30
CA SER A 145 -1.34 -25.31 -11.01
C SER A 145 -1.57 -26.16 -12.26
N GLN A 146 -1.97 -25.53 -13.38
CA GLN A 146 -2.13 -26.22 -14.67
C GLN A 146 -0.81 -26.79 -15.18
N THR A 147 0.30 -26.05 -15.07
CA THR A 147 1.62 -26.51 -15.48
C THR A 147 2.09 -27.69 -14.64
N GLN A 148 1.84 -27.67 -13.33
CA GLN A 148 2.18 -28.79 -12.45
C GLN A 148 1.37 -30.05 -12.77
N ILE A 149 0.05 -29.92 -12.99
CA ILE A 149 -0.82 -31.01 -13.39
C ILE A 149 -0.35 -31.61 -14.72
N GLN A 150 -0.03 -30.80 -15.72
CA GLN A 150 0.47 -31.27 -17.01
C GLN A 150 1.82 -32.01 -16.87
N LYS A 151 2.72 -31.53 -16.01
CA LYS A 151 4.00 -32.22 -15.72
C LYS A 151 3.77 -33.56 -15.03
N GLN A 152 2.84 -33.66 -14.09
CA GLN A 152 2.49 -34.94 -13.43
C GLN A 152 1.91 -35.94 -14.42
N ILE A 153 0.99 -35.52 -15.30
CA ILE A 153 0.42 -36.36 -16.36
C ILE A 153 1.54 -36.84 -17.30
N ALA A 154 2.44 -35.97 -17.72
CA ALA A 154 3.55 -36.30 -18.62
C ALA A 154 4.61 -37.23 -17.98
N SER A 155 4.78 -37.16 -16.65
CA SER A 155 5.71 -38.02 -15.91
C SER A 155 5.17 -39.41 -15.56
N GLY A 156 3.88 -39.70 -15.85
CA GLY A 156 3.26 -41.00 -15.60
C GLY A 156 3.06 -41.35 -14.12
N ASN A 157 3.26 -40.41 -13.21
CA ASN A 157 3.01 -40.59 -11.78
C ASN A 157 1.52 -40.32 -11.47
N TYR A 158 0.70 -41.34 -11.68
CA TYR A 158 -0.66 -41.38 -11.11
C TYR A 158 -0.52 -41.90 -9.67
N ILE A 159 -0.85 -41.07 -8.67
CA ILE A 159 -1.11 -41.51 -7.31
C ILE A 159 -2.59 -41.84 -7.22
#